data_c9b1646fd196734fbabdf30218f02e5f
#
_entry.id   c9b1646fd196734fbabdf30218f02e5f
#
_cell.length_a   1.000
_cell.length_b   1.000
_cell.length_c   1.000
_cell.angle_alpha   90.00
_cell.angle_beta   90.00
_cell.angle_gamma   90.00
#
_symmetry.space_group_name_H-M   'P 1'
#
loop_
_entity.id
_entity.type
_entity.pdbx_description
1 polymer ?
#
loop_
_entity_poly.entity_id
_entity_poly.type
_entity_poly.pdbx_seq_one_letter_code
_entity_poly.pdbx_strand_id
1 'polypeptide(L)'
;MATRSQVKFSDRGSVTSNVYVHWDGYPDSENGRIAELKRFFNDVKEQCGGVTNDAEYLAAKYIVWKALEQCDDDNPNPLKFSGIGPCLEDHGDIEYIYLVDCDNRDPETGFPTVTYKEAGWRVKEAAWLFLKSSS
;
A
#
# COMPACT_ATOMS: atom_id res chain seq x y z
N MET A 1 16.48 -9.01 6.36
CA MET A 1 15.33 -9.20 7.26
C MET A 1 14.09 -8.55 6.66
N ALA A 2 12.99 -9.25 6.67
CA ALA A 2 11.76 -8.74 6.08
C ALA A 2 11.09 -7.71 7.00
N THR A 3 10.71 -6.57 6.46
CA THR A 3 9.90 -5.59 7.16
C THR A 3 8.47 -5.75 6.68
N ARG A 4 7.62 -6.31 7.51
CA ARG A 4 6.24 -6.64 7.17
C ARG A 4 5.33 -5.46 7.39
N SER A 5 4.38 -5.29 6.50
CA SER A 5 3.43 -4.18 6.60
C SER A 5 2.08 -4.56 6.04
N GLN A 6 1.11 -3.72 6.32
CA GLN A 6 -0.20 -3.80 5.70
C GLN A 6 -0.56 -2.47 5.10
N VAL A 7 -1.24 -2.52 3.97
CA VAL A 7 -1.72 -1.34 3.27
C VAL A 7 -3.24 -1.40 3.26
N LYS A 8 -3.85 -0.47 3.96
CA LYS A 8 -5.31 -0.37 4.04
C LYS A 8 -5.78 0.66 3.04
N PHE A 9 -6.88 0.38 2.38
CA PHE A 9 -7.49 1.28 1.41
C PHE A 9 -8.88 1.66 1.91
N SER A 10 -9.15 2.96 1.92
CA SER A 10 -10.42 3.46 2.42
C SER A 10 -11.10 4.40 1.43
N ASP A 11 -12.41 4.37 1.43
CA ASP A 11 -13.27 5.35 0.79
C ASP A 11 -14.55 5.48 1.62
N ARG A 12 -15.26 6.58 1.43
CA ARG A 12 -16.53 6.85 2.13
C ARG A 12 -16.42 6.69 3.65
N GLY A 13 -15.25 7.06 4.17
CA GLY A 13 -14.99 7.01 5.61
C GLY A 13 -14.72 5.64 6.20
N SER A 14 -14.56 4.60 5.37
CA SER A 14 -14.35 3.24 5.85
C SER A 14 -13.22 2.53 5.13
N VAL A 15 -12.47 1.73 5.87
CA VAL A 15 -11.48 0.82 5.27
C VAL A 15 -12.25 -0.33 4.62
N THR A 16 -12.06 -0.50 3.32
CA THR A 16 -12.73 -1.56 2.56
C THR A 16 -11.81 -2.72 2.25
N SER A 17 -10.51 -2.48 2.25
CA SER A 17 -9.54 -3.49 1.83
C SER A 17 -8.28 -3.38 2.65
N ASN A 18 -7.67 -4.53 2.94
CA ASN A 18 -6.48 -4.63 3.77
C ASN A 18 -5.54 -5.61 3.08
N VAL A 19 -4.36 -5.14 2.70
CA VAL A 19 -3.40 -5.93 1.94
C VAL A 19 -2.14 -6.14 2.76
N TYR A 20 -1.79 -7.39 3.02
CA TYR A 20 -0.56 -7.76 3.71
C TYR A 20 0.58 -7.81 2.70
N VAL A 21 1.72 -7.22 3.05
CA VAL A 21 2.93 -7.25 2.23
C VAL A 21 4.12 -7.65 3.09
N HIS A 22 4.80 -8.71 2.68
CA HIS A 22 5.84 -9.34 3.48
C HIS A 22 7.16 -8.55 3.49
N TRP A 23 7.49 -7.81 2.42
CA TRP A 23 8.79 -7.14 2.30
C TRP A 23 8.67 -5.63 2.15
N ASP A 24 9.79 -4.95 2.46
CA ASP A 24 10.00 -3.52 2.18
C ASP A 24 8.92 -2.61 2.76
N GLY A 25 8.40 -2.99 3.92
CA GLY A 25 7.31 -2.26 4.55
C GLY A 25 7.71 -0.97 5.24
N TYR A 26 9.00 -0.66 5.33
CA TYR A 26 9.46 0.58 5.94
C TYR A 26 9.04 1.79 5.09
N PRO A 27 8.78 2.95 5.74
CA PRO A 27 8.25 4.10 5.01
C PRO A 27 9.29 4.83 4.18
N ASP A 28 10.54 4.88 4.66
CA ASP A 28 11.59 5.71 4.08
C ASP A 28 12.31 5.00 2.96
N SER A 29 13.06 5.79 2.17
CA SER A 29 13.95 5.38 1.10
C SER A 29 13.26 5.03 -0.21
N GLU A 30 14.06 4.90 -1.25
CA GLU A 30 13.60 4.61 -2.61
C GLU A 30 12.88 3.28 -2.73
N ASN A 31 13.22 2.33 -1.87
CA ASN A 31 12.64 0.99 -1.89
C ASN A 31 11.54 0.82 -0.86
N GLY A 32 11.23 1.87 -0.10
CA GLY A 32 10.20 1.82 0.93
C GLY A 32 8.79 1.89 0.36
N ARG A 33 7.83 1.69 1.27
CA ARG A 33 6.42 1.60 0.88
C ARG A 33 5.87 2.90 0.30
N ILE A 34 6.29 4.05 0.83
CA ILE A 34 5.76 5.33 0.34
C ILE A 34 6.20 5.60 -1.09
N ALA A 35 7.48 5.36 -1.39
CA ALA A 35 7.98 5.52 -2.76
C ALA A 35 7.29 4.54 -3.71
N GLU A 36 7.08 3.32 -3.27
CA GLU A 36 6.38 2.31 -4.05
C GLU A 36 4.94 2.73 -4.38
N LEU A 37 4.21 3.24 -3.39
CA LEU A 37 2.83 3.68 -3.61
C LEU A 37 2.77 4.85 -4.60
N LYS A 38 3.74 5.75 -4.55
CA LYS A 38 3.82 6.83 -5.53
C LYS A 38 4.03 6.31 -6.94
N ARG A 39 4.94 5.33 -7.11
CA ARG A 39 5.14 4.69 -8.42
C ARG A 39 3.86 4.00 -8.89
N PHE A 40 3.18 3.32 -7.98
CA PHE A 40 1.91 2.66 -8.27
C PHE A 40 0.86 3.67 -8.76
N PHE A 41 0.68 4.78 -8.05
CA PHE A 41 -0.28 5.80 -8.44
C PHE A 41 0.07 6.42 -9.79
N ASN A 42 1.35 6.66 -10.05
CA ASN A 42 1.80 7.17 -11.34
C ASN A 42 1.44 6.21 -12.48
N ASP A 43 1.69 4.91 -12.29
CA ASP A 43 1.40 3.91 -13.31
C ASP A 43 -0.10 3.79 -13.56
N VAL A 44 -0.91 3.81 -12.51
CA VAL A 44 -2.37 3.77 -12.65
C VAL A 44 -2.85 5.01 -13.40
N LYS A 45 -2.33 6.18 -13.05
CA LYS A 45 -2.70 7.41 -13.73
C LYS A 45 -2.38 7.36 -15.22
N GLU A 46 -1.19 6.89 -15.57
CA GLU A 46 -0.77 6.80 -16.97
C GLU A 46 -1.60 5.82 -17.77
N GLN A 47 -1.89 4.66 -17.18
CA GLN A 47 -2.55 3.58 -17.90
C GLN A 47 -4.07 3.66 -17.88
N CYS A 48 -4.64 4.29 -16.85
CA CYS A 48 -6.08 4.34 -16.65
C CYS A 48 -6.67 5.75 -16.77
N GLY A 49 -5.84 6.76 -16.99
CA GLY A 49 -6.29 8.14 -17.10
C GLY A 49 -6.54 8.83 -15.77
N GLY A 50 -6.28 8.16 -14.66
CA GLY A 50 -6.45 8.70 -13.31
C GLY A 50 -6.46 7.59 -12.30
N VAL A 51 -6.46 7.97 -11.01
CA VAL A 51 -6.51 7.00 -9.91
C VAL A 51 -7.94 6.93 -9.40
N THR A 52 -8.52 5.75 -9.45
CA THR A 52 -9.92 5.52 -9.06
C THR A 52 -10.20 5.93 -7.61
N ASN A 53 -11.43 6.39 -7.36
CA ASN A 53 -11.91 6.67 -6.00
C ASN A 53 -12.39 5.42 -5.27
N ASP A 54 -12.52 4.32 -5.98
CA ASP A 54 -13.00 3.07 -5.40
C ASP A 54 -11.84 2.34 -4.73
N ALA A 55 -11.87 2.27 -3.41
CA ALA A 55 -10.79 1.70 -2.62
C ALA A 55 -10.61 0.20 -2.89
N GLU A 56 -11.69 -0.52 -3.11
CA GLU A 56 -11.61 -1.96 -3.41
C GLU A 56 -10.94 -2.21 -4.75
N TYR A 57 -11.31 -1.45 -5.77
CA TYR A 57 -10.69 -1.57 -7.08
C TYR A 57 -9.24 -1.15 -7.05
N LEU A 58 -8.93 -0.10 -6.30
CA LEU A 58 -7.55 0.35 -6.18
C LEU A 58 -6.68 -0.69 -5.48
N ALA A 59 -7.20 -1.32 -4.43
CA ALA A 59 -6.49 -2.41 -3.74
C ALA A 59 -6.22 -3.59 -4.68
N ALA A 60 -7.19 -3.96 -5.50
CA ALA A 60 -7.00 -5.02 -6.49
C ALA A 60 -5.92 -4.66 -7.50
N LYS A 61 -5.92 -3.42 -7.98
CA LYS A 61 -4.90 -2.93 -8.90
C LYS A 61 -3.51 -2.96 -8.26
N TYR A 62 -3.43 -2.63 -6.98
CA TYR A 62 -2.16 -2.67 -6.27
C TYR A 62 -1.58 -4.07 -6.22
N ILE A 63 -2.39 -5.07 -5.92
CA ILE A 63 -1.95 -6.46 -5.87
C ILE A 63 -1.45 -6.91 -7.25
N VAL A 64 -2.21 -6.63 -8.29
CA VAL A 64 -1.84 -6.97 -9.66
C VAL A 64 -0.55 -6.25 -10.08
N TRP A 65 -0.48 -4.95 -9.82
CA TRP A 65 0.69 -4.14 -10.15
C TRP A 65 1.95 -4.68 -9.47
N LYS A 66 1.85 -5.04 -8.21
CA LYS A 66 3.00 -5.58 -7.48
C LYS A 66 3.44 -6.92 -8.04
N ALA A 67 2.51 -7.79 -8.35
CA ALA A 67 2.84 -9.07 -8.95
C ALA A 67 3.55 -8.91 -10.31
N LEU A 68 3.09 -7.96 -11.11
CA LEU A 68 3.71 -7.69 -12.41
C LEU A 68 5.08 -7.03 -12.27
N GLU A 69 5.23 -6.13 -11.31
CA GLU A 69 6.51 -5.46 -11.05
C GLU A 69 7.60 -6.46 -10.67
N GLN A 70 7.24 -7.55 -10.02
CA GLN A 70 8.17 -8.59 -9.60
C GLN A 70 8.51 -9.59 -10.71
N CYS A 71 7.84 -9.51 -11.84
CA CYS A 71 8.16 -10.36 -12.97
C CYS A 71 9.43 -9.89 -13.69
N ASP A 72 10.24 -10.84 -14.12
CA ASP A 72 11.43 -10.58 -14.92
C ASP A 72 11.63 -11.76 -15.89
N ASP A 73 12.75 -11.78 -16.61
CA ASP A 73 13.02 -12.83 -17.59
C ASP A 73 13.18 -14.21 -16.95
N ASP A 74 13.65 -14.24 -15.70
CA ASP A 74 13.83 -15.49 -14.97
C ASP A 74 12.53 -15.96 -14.30
N ASN A 75 11.66 -15.02 -13.94
CA ASN A 75 10.39 -15.31 -13.26
C ASN A 75 9.26 -14.54 -13.94
N PRO A 76 8.83 -14.97 -15.13
CA PRO A 76 7.85 -14.19 -15.91
C PRO A 76 6.40 -14.39 -15.50
N ASN A 77 6.13 -15.36 -14.62
CA ASN A 77 4.74 -15.71 -14.27
C ASN A 77 4.29 -15.02 -12.99
N PRO A 78 3.37 -14.02 -13.07
CA PRO A 78 2.91 -13.31 -11.89
C PRO A 78 2.17 -14.18 -10.88
N LEU A 79 1.65 -15.34 -11.31
CA LEU A 79 0.96 -16.24 -10.38
C LEU A 79 1.91 -16.89 -9.37
N LYS A 80 3.20 -16.88 -9.66
CA LYS A 80 4.21 -17.42 -8.74
C LYS A 80 4.64 -16.41 -7.69
N PHE A 81 4.25 -15.15 -7.81
CA PHE A 81 4.60 -14.17 -6.82
C PHE A 81 3.88 -14.46 -5.51
N SER A 82 4.61 -14.38 -4.42
CA SER A 82 4.08 -14.62 -3.08
C SER A 82 4.46 -13.48 -2.14
N GLY A 83 3.94 -13.50 -0.93
CA GLY A 83 4.27 -12.49 0.06
C GLY A 83 3.36 -11.27 0.04
N ILE A 84 2.32 -11.29 -0.79
CA ILE A 84 1.30 -10.25 -0.81
C ILE A 84 -0.07 -10.92 -0.91
N GLY A 85 -1.06 -10.37 -0.21
CA GLY A 85 -2.41 -10.88 -0.29
C GLY A 85 -3.38 -10.08 0.54
N PRO A 86 -4.67 -10.18 0.23
CA PRO A 86 -5.69 -9.55 1.06
C PRO A 86 -5.83 -10.29 2.40
N CYS A 87 -6.14 -9.54 3.45
CA CYS A 87 -6.37 -10.11 4.76
C CYS A 87 -7.55 -9.42 5.43
N LEU A 88 -8.24 -10.13 6.31
CA LEU A 88 -9.35 -9.57 7.08
C LEU A 88 -8.87 -8.81 8.30
N GLU A 89 -7.93 -9.39 9.00
CA GLU A 89 -7.44 -8.86 10.27
C GLU A 89 -5.97 -8.48 10.17
N ASP A 90 -5.53 -7.65 11.08
CA ASP A 90 -4.13 -7.28 11.15
C ASP A 90 -3.28 -8.46 11.63
N HIS A 91 -2.20 -8.72 10.93
CA HIS A 91 -1.23 -9.72 11.35
C HIS A 91 -0.49 -9.22 12.59
N GLY A 92 -0.16 -10.13 13.49
CA GLY A 92 0.52 -9.77 14.73
C GLY A 92 1.99 -9.41 14.59
N ASP A 93 2.57 -9.69 13.43
CA ASP A 93 3.99 -9.49 13.17
C ASP A 93 4.32 -8.31 12.26
N ILE A 94 3.34 -7.47 11.96
CA ILE A 94 3.57 -6.31 11.11
C ILE A 94 4.24 -5.19 11.88
N GLU A 95 5.07 -4.41 11.19
CA GLU A 95 5.81 -3.30 11.76
C GLU A 95 5.22 -1.95 11.40
N TYR A 96 4.54 -1.85 10.25
CA TYR A 96 3.93 -0.62 9.78
C TYR A 96 2.56 -0.89 9.19
N ILE A 97 1.65 0.06 9.38
CA ILE A 97 0.34 0.04 8.74
C ILE A 97 0.20 1.34 7.96
N TYR A 98 -0.11 1.21 6.68
CA TYR A 98 -0.33 2.34 5.77
C TYR A 98 -1.82 2.48 5.49
N LEU A 99 -2.27 3.72 5.36
CA LEU A 99 -3.64 4.02 4.96
C LEU A 99 -3.61 4.83 3.69
N VAL A 100 -4.21 4.29 2.64
CA VAL A 100 -4.46 4.98 1.38
C VAL A 100 -5.90 5.48 1.43
N ASP A 101 -6.07 6.79 1.58
CA ASP A 101 -7.37 7.41 1.72
C ASP A 101 -7.82 7.96 0.36
N CYS A 102 -8.75 7.25 -0.27
CA CYS A 102 -9.21 7.60 -1.61
C CYS A 102 -10.11 8.84 -1.63
N ASP A 103 -10.66 9.22 -0.48
CA ASP A 103 -11.51 10.44 -0.38
C ASP A 103 -10.67 11.71 -0.28
N ASN A 104 -9.43 11.59 0.13
CA ASN A 104 -8.57 12.72 0.43
C ASN A 104 -7.45 12.80 -0.61
N ARG A 105 -7.62 13.70 -1.57
CA ARG A 105 -6.73 13.79 -2.73
C ARG A 105 -5.78 14.96 -2.64
N ASP A 106 -4.53 14.70 -3.05
CA ASP A 106 -3.56 15.78 -3.25
C ASP A 106 -4.04 16.65 -4.41
N PRO A 107 -4.21 17.97 -4.21
CA PRO A 107 -4.71 18.83 -5.28
C PRO A 107 -3.78 18.97 -6.47
N GLU A 108 -2.48 18.74 -6.29
CA GLU A 108 -1.52 18.84 -7.39
C GLU A 108 -1.46 17.59 -8.25
N THR A 109 -1.48 16.43 -7.62
CA THR A 109 -1.31 15.15 -8.32
C THR A 109 -2.61 14.41 -8.56
N GLY A 110 -3.64 14.67 -7.76
CA GLY A 110 -4.87 13.89 -7.76
C GLY A 110 -4.72 12.53 -7.11
N PHE A 111 -3.59 12.25 -6.49
CA PHE A 111 -3.33 10.97 -5.84
C PHE A 111 -4.02 10.89 -4.48
N PRO A 112 -4.40 9.69 -4.05
CA PRO A 112 -4.88 9.50 -2.68
C PRO A 112 -3.81 9.89 -1.66
N THR A 113 -4.25 10.36 -0.51
CA THR A 113 -3.33 10.65 0.60
C THR A 113 -2.89 9.35 1.25
N VAL A 114 -1.60 9.24 1.55
CA VAL A 114 -1.03 8.11 2.26
C VAL A 114 -0.52 8.56 3.62
N THR A 115 -0.97 7.89 4.66
CA THR A 115 -0.47 8.08 6.02
C THR A 115 0.00 6.73 6.56
N TYR A 116 0.82 6.74 7.61
CA TYR A 116 1.24 5.48 8.21
C TYR A 116 1.45 5.63 9.72
N LYS A 117 1.46 4.49 10.37
CA LYS A 117 1.86 4.38 11.78
C LYS A 117 2.76 3.17 11.98
N GLU A 118 3.59 3.23 12.99
CA GLU A 118 4.30 2.05 13.46
C GLU A 118 3.32 1.16 14.21
N ALA A 119 3.40 -0.14 13.94
CA ALA A 119 2.54 -1.12 14.55
C ALA A 119 3.37 -2.25 15.15
N GLY A 120 4.46 -1.89 15.83
CA GLY A 120 5.33 -2.86 16.46
C GLY A 120 4.53 -3.73 17.44
N TRP A 121 4.87 -4.99 17.49
CA TRP A 121 4.20 -5.94 18.36
C TRP A 121 4.26 -5.55 19.84
N ARG A 122 5.16 -4.66 20.20
CA ARG A 122 5.32 -4.15 21.56
C ARG A 122 4.41 -2.98 21.87
N VAL A 123 3.80 -2.39 20.87
CA VAL A 123 2.95 -1.21 21.06
C VAL A 123 1.53 -1.70 21.15
N LYS A 124 1.09 -1.94 22.37
CA LYS A 124 -0.25 -2.47 22.65
C LYS A 124 -1.35 -1.50 22.28
N GLU A 125 -1.06 -0.23 22.39
CA GLU A 125 -1.98 0.82 22.00
C GLU A 125 -1.24 1.72 21.06
N ALA A 126 -1.28 1.36 19.81
CA ALA A 126 -0.67 2.18 18.81
C ALA A 126 -1.50 3.45 18.67
N ALA A 127 -1.12 4.47 19.40
CA ALA A 127 -1.52 5.80 19.01
C ALA A 127 -1.04 5.96 17.57
N TRP A 128 -1.94 6.36 16.69
CA TRP A 128 -1.56 6.56 15.31
C TRP A 128 -0.55 7.70 15.22
N LEU A 129 0.64 7.37 14.76
CA LEU A 129 1.63 8.36 14.41
C LEU A 129 1.48 8.59 12.91
N PHE A 130 0.65 9.56 12.58
CA PHE A 130 0.40 9.87 11.18
C PHE A 130 1.48 10.79 10.66
N LEU A 131 2.29 10.27 9.75
CA LEU A 131 3.18 11.09 8.96
C LEU A 131 2.63 11.09 7.54
N LYS A 132 2.15 12.25 7.15
CA LYS A 132 1.56 12.41 5.83
C LYS A 132 2.64 12.24 4.77
N SER A 133 2.34 11.41 3.78
CA SER A 133 3.22 11.28 2.63
C SER A 133 3.26 12.60 1.89
N SER A 134 4.45 13.15 1.71
CA SER A 134 4.61 14.27 0.81
C SER A 134 4.64 13.76 -0.61
N SER A 135 3.90 14.35 -1.42
CA SER A 135 3.88 14.01 -2.84
C SER A 135 5.07 14.63 -3.56
#